data_199d3402dc8d14dcbf22ed13149da4f2
#
_entry.id   199d3402dc8d14dcbf22ed13149da4f2
#
_cell.length_a   1.000
_cell.length_b   1.000
_cell.length_c   1.000
_cell.angle_alpha   90.00
_cell.angle_beta   90.00
_cell.angle_gamma   90.00
#
_symmetry.space_group_name_H-M   'P 1'
#
loop_
_entity.id
_entity.type
_entity.pdbx_description
1 polymer ?
#
loop_
_entity_poly.entity_id
_entity_poly.type
_entity_poly.pdbx_seq_one_letter_code
_entity_poly.pdbx_strand_id
1 'polypeptide(L)'
;MAVTSKSITLYIITHLCLISGVLSQQQETEFLHHGFLKGNILNYGSTKILPSGILELTNTTRRQMGQAFHGFPIPFNNSNSSNPLSFSTSFVFSISAPGHGLTFMISPTMDFTRAMASQFLGLFNASNNGNSTNRILAVEFDTVKSNEFLDIDGNHVGIDVNGLVSVESAPAAFFSNRHIKNITLKLSSKDPIRAWIEYNGVEMVLNVTLAPLDISKPKLPLLSRKMNLTEIFNDKMYVGFSASTGNMTSNHYVIGWSFSREGKAKEFDLTLLPSVSAPSPSELDDFDLISDAPSDSATANPKRTKLIIIYTLYSLCYYIDRSADTSVPCFPIAFQDKV
;
A
#
# COMPACT_ATOMS: atom_id res chain seq x y z
N MET A 1 0.53 35.24 -46.79
CA MET A 1 -0.64 34.90 -45.96
C MET A 1 -0.29 35.27 -44.51
N ALA A 2 -0.99 36.24 -43.94
CA ALA A 2 -0.73 36.69 -42.56
C ALA A 2 -1.37 35.71 -41.60
N VAL A 3 -0.54 35.01 -40.82
CA VAL A 3 -1.02 34.20 -39.69
C VAL A 3 -1.61 35.16 -38.68
N THR A 4 -2.90 35.05 -38.39
CA THR A 4 -3.57 35.95 -37.47
C THR A 4 -3.05 35.79 -36.06
N SER A 5 -2.94 36.91 -35.32
CA SER A 5 -2.48 36.93 -33.91
C SER A 5 -3.18 35.89 -33.04
N LYS A 6 -4.43 35.60 -33.30
CA LYS A 6 -5.23 34.57 -32.59
C LYS A 6 -4.68 33.14 -32.79
N SER A 7 -4.17 32.82 -33.99
CA SER A 7 -3.59 31.49 -34.26
C SER A 7 -2.24 31.32 -33.55
N ILE A 8 -1.45 32.35 -33.44
CA ILE A 8 -0.17 32.33 -32.72
C ILE A 8 -0.41 32.18 -31.22
N THR A 9 -1.39 32.92 -30.68
CA THR A 9 -1.75 32.80 -29.25
C THR A 9 -2.26 31.41 -28.90
N LEU A 10 -3.10 30.82 -29.74
CA LEU A 10 -3.60 29.44 -29.52
C LEU A 10 -2.46 28.43 -29.58
N TYR A 11 -1.52 28.57 -30.49
CA TYR A 11 -0.36 27.70 -30.61
C TYR A 11 0.57 27.78 -29.39
N ILE A 12 0.80 28.99 -28.85
CA ILE A 12 1.58 29.21 -27.63
C ILE A 12 0.87 28.60 -26.41
N ILE A 13 -0.44 28.78 -26.28
CA ILE A 13 -1.22 28.20 -25.17
C ILE A 13 -1.20 26.67 -25.22
N THR A 14 -1.38 26.06 -26.40
CA THR A 14 -1.32 24.59 -26.55
C THR A 14 0.08 24.06 -26.24
N HIS A 15 1.15 24.72 -26.66
CA HIS A 15 2.53 24.34 -26.33
C HIS A 15 2.83 24.51 -24.83
N LEU A 16 2.37 25.60 -24.19
CA LEU A 16 2.50 25.80 -22.75
C LEU A 16 1.72 24.73 -21.96
N CYS A 17 0.53 24.34 -22.39
CA CYS A 17 -0.24 23.26 -21.78
C CYS A 17 0.44 21.89 -21.96
N LEU A 18 1.04 21.62 -23.12
CA LEU A 18 1.81 20.41 -23.35
C LEU A 18 3.09 20.37 -22.49
N ILE A 19 3.81 21.48 -22.38
CA ILE A 19 5.02 21.60 -21.54
C ILE A 19 4.63 21.48 -20.05
N SER A 20 3.54 22.10 -19.59
CA SER A 20 3.08 21.96 -18.21
C SER A 20 2.58 20.55 -17.91
N GLY A 21 1.95 19.87 -18.85
CA GLY A 21 1.58 18.44 -18.72
C GLY A 21 2.78 17.51 -18.61
N VAL A 22 3.86 17.79 -19.32
CA VAL A 22 5.10 17.01 -19.24
C VAL A 22 5.88 17.32 -17.95
N LEU A 23 5.83 18.55 -17.44
CA LEU A 23 6.50 18.94 -16.19
C LEU A 23 5.79 18.47 -14.92
N SER A 24 4.52 18.03 -15.00
CA SER A 24 3.72 17.68 -13.82
C SER A 24 3.71 16.19 -13.45
N GLN A 25 4.44 15.32 -14.14
CA GLN A 25 4.71 13.96 -13.66
C GLN A 25 5.84 13.99 -12.64
N GLN A 26 5.66 14.72 -11.54
CA GLN A 26 6.50 14.54 -10.36
C GLN A 26 6.23 13.13 -9.86
N GLN A 27 7.19 12.24 -10.08
CA GLN A 27 7.11 10.85 -9.69
C GLN A 27 7.09 10.80 -8.16
N GLU A 28 5.98 10.31 -7.57
CA GLU A 28 5.81 10.25 -6.13
C GLU A 28 6.82 9.24 -5.55
N THR A 29 7.81 9.75 -4.81
CA THR A 29 8.88 8.94 -4.19
C THR A 29 8.70 8.81 -2.68
N GLU A 30 7.75 9.54 -2.11
CA GLU A 30 7.41 9.50 -0.69
C GLU A 30 5.94 9.77 -0.46
N PHE A 31 5.36 9.17 0.58
CA PHE A 31 4.00 9.43 1.03
C PHE A 31 3.83 9.15 2.54
N LEU A 32 2.74 9.69 3.10
CA LEU A 32 2.32 9.49 4.49
C LEU A 32 0.80 9.42 4.56
N HIS A 33 0.27 8.31 5.07
CA HIS A 33 -1.15 8.07 5.30
C HIS A 33 -1.45 7.85 6.78
N HIS A 34 -2.21 8.75 7.42
CA HIS A 34 -2.81 8.58 8.75
C HIS A 34 -4.20 7.93 8.62
N GLY A 35 -4.29 6.80 7.95
CA GLY A 35 -5.50 6.17 7.46
C GLY A 35 -5.65 6.36 5.96
N PHE A 36 -6.61 5.67 5.33
CA PHE A 36 -6.62 5.43 3.89
C PHE A 36 -7.81 6.04 3.14
N LEU A 37 -8.72 6.77 3.81
CA LEU A 37 -9.90 7.38 3.15
C LEU A 37 -9.54 8.36 2.02
N LYS A 38 -8.39 9.01 2.12
CA LYS A 38 -7.90 10.00 1.13
C LYS A 38 -6.65 9.50 0.40
N GLY A 39 -6.22 8.26 0.67
CA GLY A 39 -5.04 7.68 0.07
C GLY A 39 -5.31 7.17 -1.35
N ASN A 40 -4.30 7.27 -2.22
CA ASN A 40 -4.34 6.57 -3.51
C ASN A 40 -3.91 5.12 -3.31
N ILE A 41 -4.85 4.29 -2.82
CA ILE A 41 -4.62 2.87 -2.54
C ILE A 41 -5.49 2.03 -3.47
N LEU A 42 -4.87 1.10 -4.15
CA LEU A 42 -5.53 0.11 -5.00
C LEU A 42 -5.72 -1.18 -4.22
N ASN A 43 -6.96 -1.62 -4.10
CA ASN A 43 -7.38 -2.78 -3.30
C ASN A 43 -7.74 -3.96 -4.18
N TYR A 44 -7.29 -5.15 -3.80
CA TYR A 44 -7.56 -6.40 -4.51
C TYR A 44 -7.99 -7.50 -3.52
N GLY A 45 -8.70 -8.52 -4.04
CA GLY A 45 -9.18 -9.64 -3.23
C GLY A 45 -10.21 -9.20 -2.18
N SER A 46 -10.01 -9.60 -0.93
CA SER A 46 -10.88 -9.26 0.19
C SER A 46 -10.64 -7.88 0.80
N THR A 47 -9.65 -7.15 0.29
CA THR A 47 -9.23 -5.87 0.87
C THR A 47 -10.28 -4.79 0.70
N LYS A 48 -10.51 -4.01 1.76
CA LYS A 48 -11.37 -2.83 1.76
C LYS A 48 -10.86 -1.77 2.73
N ILE A 49 -11.24 -0.52 2.48
CA ILE A 49 -11.02 0.58 3.42
C ILE A 49 -12.30 0.74 4.24
N LEU A 50 -12.18 0.60 5.56
CA LEU A 50 -13.30 0.75 6.50
C LEU A 50 -13.71 2.23 6.60
N PRO A 51 -14.95 2.55 7.05
CA PRO A 51 -15.38 3.93 7.28
C PRO A 51 -14.48 4.72 8.24
N SER A 52 -13.82 4.04 9.18
CA SER A 52 -12.81 4.62 10.07
C SER A 52 -11.53 5.06 9.36
N GLY A 53 -11.31 4.62 8.12
CA GLY A 53 -10.05 4.84 7.39
C GLY A 53 -9.02 3.74 7.55
N ILE A 54 -9.31 2.68 8.28
CA ILE A 54 -8.45 1.49 8.43
C ILE A 54 -8.50 0.67 7.13
N LEU A 55 -7.37 0.20 6.68
CA LEU A 55 -7.25 -0.75 5.58
C LEU A 55 -7.37 -2.17 6.16
N GLU A 56 -8.48 -2.85 5.87
CA GLU A 56 -8.71 -4.25 6.21
C GLU A 56 -8.29 -5.12 5.03
N LEU A 57 -7.22 -5.89 5.19
CA LEU A 57 -6.73 -6.79 4.14
C LEU A 57 -7.54 -8.07 4.08
N THR A 58 -7.86 -8.67 5.24
CA THR A 58 -8.76 -9.82 5.40
C THR A 58 -9.60 -9.68 6.65
N ASN A 59 -10.67 -10.45 6.72
CA ASN A 59 -11.54 -10.55 7.89
C ASN A 59 -11.62 -12.00 8.42
N THR A 60 -12.59 -12.29 9.28
CA THR A 60 -12.79 -13.61 9.88
C THR A 60 -13.36 -14.68 8.92
N THR A 61 -13.30 -14.47 7.62
CA THR A 61 -13.68 -15.49 6.63
C THR A 61 -12.49 -16.37 6.31
N ARG A 62 -12.74 -17.67 6.12
CA ARG A 62 -11.71 -18.67 5.81
C ARG A 62 -11.23 -18.55 4.37
N ARG A 63 -9.93 -18.86 4.16
CA ARG A 63 -9.29 -18.95 2.83
C ARG A 63 -9.44 -17.68 2.00
N GLN A 64 -9.40 -16.53 2.67
CA GLN A 64 -9.32 -15.23 2.01
C GLN A 64 -7.87 -14.83 1.75
N MET A 65 -7.71 -13.99 0.77
CA MET A 65 -6.50 -13.22 0.54
C MET A 65 -6.88 -11.80 0.10
N GLY A 66 -6.09 -10.83 0.51
CA GLY A 66 -6.25 -9.45 0.14
C GLY A 66 -4.92 -8.78 -0.09
N GLN A 67 -4.86 -7.90 -1.08
CA GLN A 67 -3.69 -7.08 -1.38
C GLN A 67 -4.08 -5.62 -1.46
N ALA A 68 -3.16 -4.75 -1.09
CA ALA A 68 -3.30 -3.30 -1.25
C ALA A 68 -1.98 -2.70 -1.70
N PHE A 69 -2.02 -1.78 -2.65
CA PHE A 69 -0.84 -1.13 -3.19
C PHE A 69 -0.99 0.39 -3.18
N HIS A 70 0.12 1.08 -2.99
CA HIS A 70 0.23 2.47 -3.39
C HIS A 70 -0.04 2.57 -4.90
N GLY A 71 -0.91 3.51 -5.30
CA GLY A 71 -1.50 3.54 -6.65
C GLY A 71 -0.53 3.86 -7.79
N PHE A 72 0.70 4.30 -7.46
CA PHE A 72 1.72 4.61 -8.45
C PHE A 72 2.98 3.76 -8.26
N PRO A 73 3.63 3.36 -9.36
CA PRO A 73 4.92 2.68 -9.26
C PRO A 73 6.00 3.65 -8.76
N ILE A 74 6.83 3.18 -7.85
CA ILE A 74 7.96 3.90 -7.29
C ILE A 74 9.22 3.62 -8.13
N PRO A 75 10.03 4.63 -8.50
CA PRO A 75 11.31 4.41 -9.18
C PRO A 75 12.32 3.83 -8.18
N PHE A 76 12.79 2.62 -8.42
CA PHE A 76 13.81 1.97 -7.59
C PHE A 76 15.19 1.99 -8.21
N ASN A 77 15.29 1.83 -9.52
CA ASN A 77 16.55 1.91 -10.23
C ASN A 77 16.53 3.15 -11.13
N ASN A 78 17.34 4.12 -10.81
CA ASN A 78 17.49 5.32 -11.63
C ASN A 78 18.89 5.31 -12.22
N SER A 79 19.01 4.82 -13.46
CA SER A 79 20.29 4.72 -14.18
C SER A 79 21.04 6.06 -14.29
N ASN A 80 20.36 7.17 -14.05
CA ASN A 80 20.91 8.52 -14.05
C ASN A 80 21.21 9.07 -12.65
N SER A 81 20.95 8.31 -11.58
CA SER A 81 21.21 8.74 -10.21
C SER A 81 22.52 8.16 -9.70
N SER A 82 23.42 9.03 -9.23
CA SER A 82 24.62 8.63 -8.49
C SER A 82 24.31 8.09 -7.09
N ASN A 83 23.04 8.20 -6.65
CA ASN A 83 22.61 7.75 -5.33
C ASN A 83 22.28 6.25 -5.34
N PRO A 84 22.86 5.48 -4.42
CA PRO A 84 22.55 4.07 -4.30
C PRO A 84 21.08 3.87 -3.94
N LEU A 85 20.54 2.73 -4.40
CA LEU A 85 19.18 2.32 -4.10
C LEU A 85 18.99 2.23 -2.58
N SER A 86 18.14 3.07 -2.00
CA SER A 86 17.78 3.05 -0.59
C SER A 86 16.29 3.28 -0.45
N PHE A 87 15.66 2.79 0.61
CA PHE A 87 14.29 3.12 0.96
C PHE A 87 14.05 2.99 2.46
N SER A 88 13.02 3.64 2.93
CA SER A 88 12.51 3.50 4.29
C SER A 88 11.00 3.45 4.26
N THR A 89 10.41 2.55 5.03
CA THR A 89 8.96 2.52 5.24
C THR A 89 8.66 2.28 6.72
N SER A 90 7.56 2.86 7.18
CA SER A 90 7.00 2.59 8.48
C SER A 90 5.50 2.45 8.37
N PHE A 91 4.93 1.48 9.05
CA PHE A 91 3.48 1.28 9.09
C PHE A 91 3.03 0.76 10.45
N VAL A 92 1.77 1.04 10.75
CA VAL A 92 1.09 0.54 11.93
C VAL A 92 0.09 -0.52 11.48
N PHE A 93 0.18 -1.70 12.09
CA PHE A 93 -0.70 -2.82 11.79
C PHE A 93 -1.27 -3.47 13.03
N SER A 94 -2.33 -4.26 12.87
CA SER A 94 -2.93 -5.07 13.92
C SER A 94 -3.42 -6.40 13.33
N ILE A 95 -3.18 -7.49 14.06
CA ILE A 95 -3.64 -8.84 13.74
C ILE A 95 -4.50 -9.34 14.89
N SER A 96 -5.77 -9.69 14.63
CA SER A 96 -6.74 -9.95 15.69
C SER A 96 -6.65 -11.34 16.30
N ALA A 97 -6.07 -12.32 15.58
CA ALA A 97 -5.91 -13.71 16.00
C ALA A 97 -4.85 -14.39 15.10
N PRO A 98 -4.34 -15.58 15.43
CA PRO A 98 -3.56 -16.38 14.48
C PRO A 98 -4.39 -16.67 13.23
N GLY A 99 -3.84 -16.36 12.03
CA GLY A 99 -4.58 -16.49 10.78
C GLY A 99 -3.69 -16.35 9.55
N HIS A 100 -2.56 -17.04 9.54
CA HIS A 100 -1.39 -16.96 8.68
C HIS A 100 -0.63 -15.62 8.87
N GLY A 101 -1.12 -14.50 8.46
CA GLY A 101 -0.39 -13.25 8.68
C GLY A 101 -0.53 -12.25 7.56
N LEU A 102 0.31 -11.24 7.59
CA LEU A 102 0.42 -10.21 6.56
C LEU A 102 1.88 -9.99 6.14
N THR A 103 2.07 -9.42 4.95
CA THR A 103 3.39 -8.99 4.46
C THR A 103 3.37 -7.52 4.04
N PHE A 104 4.49 -6.83 4.24
CA PHE A 104 4.86 -5.69 3.42
C PHE A 104 5.63 -6.21 2.20
N MET A 105 5.36 -5.72 1.00
CA MET A 105 6.02 -6.20 -0.21
C MET A 105 6.43 -5.08 -1.16
N ILE A 106 7.50 -5.36 -1.91
CA ILE A 106 7.94 -4.59 -3.08
C ILE A 106 7.93 -5.54 -4.27
N SER A 107 7.12 -5.25 -5.29
CA SER A 107 6.82 -6.15 -6.40
C SER A 107 6.85 -5.43 -7.75
N PRO A 108 7.27 -6.09 -8.85
CA PRO A 108 7.21 -5.52 -10.19
C PRO A 108 5.78 -5.44 -10.76
N THR A 109 4.80 -6.06 -10.10
CA THR A 109 3.41 -6.15 -10.54
C THR A 109 2.45 -6.00 -9.37
N MET A 110 1.22 -5.57 -9.66
CA MET A 110 0.07 -5.62 -8.75
C MET A 110 -0.88 -6.77 -9.07
N ASP A 111 -0.58 -7.60 -10.09
CA ASP A 111 -1.38 -8.77 -10.46
C ASP A 111 -1.01 -9.98 -9.61
N PHE A 112 -1.82 -10.23 -8.60
CA PHE A 112 -1.75 -11.39 -7.71
C PHE A 112 -2.97 -12.31 -7.85
N THR A 113 -3.66 -12.29 -8.99
CA THR A 113 -4.84 -13.13 -9.27
C THR A 113 -4.55 -14.63 -9.17
N ARG A 114 -3.29 -15.03 -9.35
CA ARG A 114 -2.84 -16.43 -9.23
C ARG A 114 -2.28 -16.76 -7.85
N ALA A 115 -2.16 -15.80 -6.94
CA ALA A 115 -1.71 -16.05 -5.59
C ALA A 115 -2.69 -16.97 -4.83
N MET A 116 -2.21 -17.64 -3.81
CA MET A 116 -2.98 -18.54 -2.97
C MET A 116 -3.12 -17.97 -1.56
N ALA A 117 -4.23 -18.30 -0.92
CA ALA A 117 -4.48 -18.00 0.47
C ALA A 117 -3.68 -18.96 1.40
N SER A 118 -3.95 -18.88 2.69
CA SER A 118 -3.30 -19.68 3.76
C SER A 118 -1.80 -19.36 3.85
N GLN A 119 -0.93 -20.38 3.95
CA GLN A 119 0.51 -20.24 4.08
C GLN A 119 1.18 -19.44 2.96
N PHE A 120 0.53 -19.26 1.81
CA PHE A 120 1.07 -18.46 0.70
C PHE A 120 0.88 -16.93 0.89
N LEU A 121 0.28 -16.50 2.00
CA LEU A 121 0.10 -15.11 2.41
C LEU A 121 -0.54 -14.19 1.36
N GLY A 122 -1.26 -14.77 0.34
CA GLY A 122 -1.78 -14.00 -0.79
C GLY A 122 -0.70 -13.43 -1.70
N LEU A 123 0.53 -13.93 -1.63
CA LEU A 123 1.70 -13.41 -2.31
C LEU A 123 2.20 -14.34 -3.43
N PHE A 124 2.26 -15.65 -3.15
CA PHE A 124 2.74 -16.67 -4.08
C PHE A 124 1.71 -17.78 -4.28
N ASN A 125 2.09 -18.78 -5.06
CA ASN A 125 1.40 -20.05 -5.23
C ASN A 125 2.43 -21.20 -5.34
N ALA A 126 1.95 -22.43 -5.36
CA ALA A 126 2.82 -23.60 -5.40
C ALA A 126 3.75 -23.67 -6.64
N SER A 127 3.40 -22.99 -7.74
CA SER A 127 4.18 -23.05 -8.98
C SER A 127 5.24 -21.95 -9.10
N ASN A 128 5.05 -20.82 -8.41
CA ASN A 128 5.96 -19.69 -8.50
C ASN A 128 6.74 -19.38 -7.21
N ASN A 129 6.39 -20.01 -6.09
CA ASN A 129 7.12 -19.85 -4.83
C ASN A 129 8.59 -20.29 -5.00
N GLY A 130 9.54 -19.39 -4.70
CA GLY A 130 10.97 -19.61 -4.89
C GLY A 130 11.51 -19.30 -6.29
N ASN A 131 10.69 -18.85 -7.23
CA ASN A 131 11.15 -18.52 -8.57
C ASN A 131 11.80 -17.12 -8.60
N SER A 132 13.09 -17.07 -8.97
CA SER A 132 13.86 -15.80 -9.04
C SER A 132 13.26 -14.75 -10.00
N THR A 133 12.47 -15.17 -10.96
CA THR A 133 11.79 -14.25 -11.90
C THR A 133 10.64 -13.47 -11.26
N ASN A 134 10.21 -13.83 -10.05
CA ASN A 134 9.19 -13.06 -9.30
C ASN A 134 9.65 -11.63 -9.00
N ARG A 135 10.95 -11.45 -8.70
CA ARG A 135 11.53 -10.14 -8.36
C ARG A 135 10.80 -9.44 -7.22
N ILE A 136 10.44 -10.20 -6.20
CA ILE A 136 9.68 -9.73 -5.04
C ILE A 136 10.60 -9.76 -3.81
N LEU A 137 10.60 -8.65 -3.07
CA LEU A 137 11.03 -8.59 -1.67
C LEU A 137 9.78 -8.49 -0.81
N ALA A 138 9.66 -9.34 0.21
CA ALA A 138 8.64 -9.19 1.23
C ALA A 138 9.25 -9.25 2.63
N VAL A 139 8.54 -8.66 3.58
CA VAL A 139 8.76 -8.86 5.01
C VAL A 139 7.46 -9.40 5.57
N GLU A 140 7.51 -10.64 6.05
CA GLU A 140 6.35 -11.33 6.61
C GLU A 140 6.25 -11.14 8.13
N PHE A 141 5.01 -11.07 8.60
CA PHE A 141 4.60 -11.07 10.00
C PHE A 141 3.67 -12.26 10.17
N ASP A 142 4.26 -13.44 10.37
CA ASP A 142 3.56 -14.70 10.34
C ASP A 142 3.06 -15.12 11.73
N THR A 143 1.85 -15.65 11.78
CA THR A 143 1.15 -16.07 13.00
C THR A 143 0.77 -17.54 13.01
N VAL A 144 1.17 -18.30 11.97
CA VAL A 144 0.89 -19.74 11.81
C VAL A 144 2.07 -20.44 11.18
N LYS A 145 2.73 -21.31 11.93
CA LYS A 145 3.88 -22.07 11.45
C LYS A 145 3.56 -22.97 10.26
N SER A 146 4.25 -22.79 9.15
CA SER A 146 4.21 -23.59 7.92
C SER A 146 5.51 -24.37 7.76
N ASN A 147 5.52 -25.65 8.14
CA ASN A 147 6.73 -26.46 8.12
C ASN A 147 7.33 -26.62 6.71
N GLU A 148 6.50 -26.53 5.67
CA GLU A 148 6.92 -26.59 4.26
C GLU A 148 7.75 -25.40 3.81
N PHE A 149 7.66 -24.26 4.52
CA PHE A 149 8.46 -23.06 4.28
C PHE A 149 9.57 -22.89 5.31
N LEU A 150 9.78 -23.91 6.17
CA LEU A 150 10.83 -23.96 7.19
C LEU A 150 10.66 -22.89 8.29
N ASP A 151 9.42 -22.50 8.58
CA ASP A 151 9.14 -21.52 9.61
C ASP A 151 9.69 -21.95 10.97
N ILE A 152 10.29 -20.99 11.65
CA ILE A 152 10.88 -21.24 12.98
C ILE A 152 9.81 -21.47 14.05
N ASP A 153 8.72 -20.70 13.99
CA ASP A 153 7.56 -20.79 14.90
C ASP A 153 6.30 -20.15 14.27
N GLY A 154 5.20 -20.04 15.02
CA GLY A 154 3.95 -19.39 14.61
C GLY A 154 3.80 -17.98 15.16
N ASN A 155 4.89 -17.25 15.38
CA ASN A 155 4.89 -15.84 15.80
C ASN A 155 6.24 -15.20 15.43
N HIS A 156 6.55 -15.14 14.15
CA HIS A 156 7.85 -14.69 13.68
C HIS A 156 7.75 -13.58 12.62
N VAL A 157 8.88 -12.97 12.37
CA VAL A 157 9.12 -12.01 11.30
C VAL A 157 10.18 -12.58 10.39
N GLY A 158 9.93 -12.56 9.07
CA GLY A 158 10.84 -13.08 8.07
C GLY A 158 11.13 -12.07 6.96
N ILE A 159 12.30 -12.18 6.35
CA ILE A 159 12.68 -11.47 5.12
C ILE A 159 12.64 -12.50 3.99
N ASP A 160 11.78 -12.26 3.01
CA ASP A 160 11.49 -13.15 1.91
C ASP A 160 11.96 -12.58 0.58
N VAL A 161 12.62 -13.42 -0.20
CA VAL A 161 13.06 -13.05 -1.54
C VAL A 161 12.54 -14.07 -2.54
N ASN A 162 11.63 -13.65 -3.38
CA ASN A 162 11.05 -14.48 -4.44
C ASN A 162 10.28 -15.71 -3.98
N GLY A 163 10.13 -15.94 -2.68
CA GLY A 163 9.47 -17.11 -2.10
C GLY A 163 9.38 -16.98 -0.58
N LEU A 164 8.64 -17.89 0.06
CA LEU A 164 8.27 -17.86 1.48
C LEU A 164 9.22 -18.72 2.36
N VAL A 165 10.35 -19.13 1.84
CA VAL A 165 11.45 -19.61 2.70
C VAL A 165 12.29 -18.38 3.02
N SER A 166 12.11 -17.83 4.21
CA SER A 166 12.79 -16.61 4.65
C SER A 166 14.31 -16.74 4.59
N VAL A 167 14.98 -15.73 3.98
CA VAL A 167 16.46 -15.65 3.96
C VAL A 167 17.02 -15.23 5.31
N GLU A 168 16.21 -14.65 6.16
CA GLU A 168 16.47 -14.31 7.57
C GLU A 168 15.14 -14.26 8.31
N SER A 169 15.06 -14.86 9.51
CA SER A 169 13.87 -14.81 10.34
C SER A 169 14.21 -14.81 11.83
N ALA A 170 13.32 -14.26 12.66
CA ALA A 170 13.42 -14.26 14.10
C ALA A 170 12.03 -14.33 14.76
N PRO A 171 11.91 -14.95 15.97
CA PRO A 171 10.70 -14.83 16.77
C PRO A 171 10.35 -13.36 17.00
N ALA A 172 9.06 -13.01 16.86
CA ALA A 172 8.63 -11.61 16.97
C ALA A 172 8.95 -11.02 18.33
N ALA A 173 9.74 -9.95 18.32
CA ALA A 173 10.21 -9.26 19.52
C ALA A 173 10.59 -7.80 19.18
N PHE A 174 10.74 -6.96 20.20
CA PHE A 174 11.36 -5.66 20.09
C PHE A 174 12.48 -5.49 21.10
N PHE A 175 13.52 -4.74 20.71
CA PHE A 175 14.60 -4.40 21.61
C PHE A 175 14.16 -3.29 22.57
N SER A 176 14.10 -3.60 23.86
CA SER A 176 13.81 -2.60 24.88
C SER A 176 15.06 -1.81 25.22
N ASN A 177 15.10 -0.54 24.84
CA ASN A 177 16.19 0.38 25.20
C ASN A 177 16.34 0.54 26.72
N ARG A 178 15.26 0.37 27.48
CA ARG A 178 15.24 0.47 28.93
C ARG A 178 15.84 -0.76 29.61
N HIS A 179 15.50 -1.95 29.11
CA HIS A 179 15.91 -3.23 29.71
C HIS A 179 17.13 -3.85 29.03
N ILE A 180 17.60 -3.27 27.93
CA ILE A 180 18.76 -3.74 27.14
C ILE A 180 18.62 -5.22 26.74
N LYS A 181 17.42 -5.61 26.35
CA LYS A 181 17.09 -6.98 25.89
C LYS A 181 15.91 -7.00 24.94
N ASN A 182 15.77 -8.07 24.20
CA ASN A 182 14.57 -8.32 23.42
C ASN A 182 13.39 -8.72 24.33
N ILE A 183 12.24 -8.13 24.06
CA ILE A 183 10.96 -8.47 24.71
C ILE A 183 10.08 -9.09 23.63
N THR A 184 9.55 -10.27 23.89
CA THR A 184 8.64 -10.97 22.99
C THR A 184 7.42 -10.11 22.68
N LEU A 185 7.07 -10.05 21.41
CA LEU A 185 5.91 -9.35 20.88
C LEU A 185 4.96 -10.37 20.25
N LYS A 186 3.72 -10.43 20.73
CA LYS A 186 2.70 -11.30 20.14
C LYS A 186 2.05 -10.56 18.97
N LEU A 187 2.34 -10.99 17.74
CA LEU A 187 1.81 -10.39 16.51
C LEU A 187 0.27 -10.39 16.47
N SER A 188 -0.35 -11.47 16.98
CA SER A 188 -1.81 -11.66 17.01
C SER A 188 -2.45 -11.16 18.31
N SER A 189 -1.93 -10.11 18.94
CA SER A 189 -2.45 -9.55 20.20
C SER A 189 -3.70 -8.68 20.04
N LYS A 190 -4.03 -8.23 18.85
CA LYS A 190 -4.97 -7.15 18.49
C LYS A 190 -4.43 -5.75 18.74
N ASP A 191 -3.40 -5.61 19.57
CA ASP A 191 -2.80 -4.31 19.85
C ASP A 191 -2.08 -3.80 18.61
N PRO A 192 -2.11 -2.50 18.33
CA PRO A 192 -1.37 -1.92 17.23
C PRO A 192 0.14 -2.06 17.43
N ILE A 193 0.80 -2.58 16.40
CA ILE A 193 2.25 -2.74 16.32
C ILE A 193 2.75 -1.83 15.22
N ARG A 194 3.84 -1.12 15.50
CA ARG A 194 4.54 -0.35 14.49
C ARG A 194 5.75 -1.11 13.98
N ALA A 195 5.91 -1.16 12.66
CA ALA A 195 7.07 -1.70 11.97
C ALA A 195 7.83 -0.60 11.23
N TRP A 196 9.15 -0.77 11.14
CA TRP A 196 10.06 0.02 10.30
C TRP A 196 10.90 -0.96 9.49
N ILE A 197 10.94 -0.76 8.19
CA ILE A 197 11.76 -1.52 7.26
C ILE A 197 12.62 -0.52 6.49
N GLU A 198 13.93 -0.64 6.63
CA GLU A 198 14.88 0.32 6.08
C GLU A 198 15.99 -0.40 5.32
N TYR A 199 16.23 0.01 4.10
CA TYR A 199 17.33 -0.48 3.29
C TYR A 199 18.32 0.64 3.02
N ASN A 200 19.58 0.42 3.44
CA ASN A 200 20.70 1.27 3.12
C ASN A 200 21.46 0.68 1.92
N GLY A 201 21.35 1.30 0.76
CA GLY A 201 21.97 0.78 -0.45
C GLY A 201 23.50 0.95 -0.51
N VAL A 202 24.08 1.84 0.31
CA VAL A 202 25.55 1.97 0.43
C VAL A 202 26.12 0.76 1.16
N GLU A 203 25.51 0.42 2.30
CA GLU A 203 25.92 -0.71 3.13
C GLU A 203 25.33 -2.05 2.62
N MET A 204 24.31 -1.98 1.76
CA MET A 204 23.51 -3.10 1.29
C MET A 204 22.89 -3.87 2.45
N VAL A 205 22.33 -3.17 3.44
CA VAL A 205 21.74 -3.75 4.65
C VAL A 205 20.26 -3.41 4.72
N LEU A 206 19.43 -4.45 4.88
CA LEU A 206 18.01 -4.36 5.19
C LEU A 206 17.81 -4.58 6.69
N ASN A 207 17.20 -3.61 7.35
CA ASN A 207 16.85 -3.68 8.77
C ASN A 207 15.32 -3.73 8.93
N VAL A 208 14.85 -4.62 9.81
CA VAL A 208 13.44 -4.70 10.23
C VAL A 208 13.36 -4.49 11.73
N THR A 209 12.57 -3.50 12.14
CA THR A 209 12.38 -3.14 13.55
C THR A 209 10.88 -3.15 13.86
N LEU A 210 10.51 -3.67 15.03
CA LEU A 210 9.14 -3.64 15.54
C LEU A 210 9.09 -3.01 16.93
N ALA A 211 7.93 -2.46 17.29
CA ALA A 211 7.59 -2.11 18.66
C ALA A 211 6.05 -2.00 18.82
N PRO A 212 5.51 -2.10 20.04
CA PRO A 212 4.17 -1.58 20.34
C PRO A 212 4.05 -0.12 19.93
N LEU A 213 2.84 0.33 19.57
CA LEU A 213 2.63 1.66 18.99
C LEU A 213 3.09 2.81 19.89
N ASP A 214 2.96 2.65 21.20
CA ASP A 214 3.34 3.62 22.24
C ASP A 214 4.84 3.67 22.54
N ILE A 215 5.61 2.74 21.99
CA ILE A 215 7.06 2.65 22.18
C ILE A 215 7.78 3.32 21.00
N SER A 216 8.70 4.22 21.31
CA SER A 216 9.58 4.83 20.31
C SER A 216 10.44 3.77 19.63
N LYS A 217 10.85 4.04 18.38
CA LYS A 217 11.67 3.11 17.59
C LYS A 217 12.86 2.58 18.40
N PRO A 218 12.96 1.24 18.55
CA PRO A 218 14.13 0.61 19.17
C PRO A 218 15.45 0.96 18.48
N LYS A 219 16.53 1.05 19.27
CA LYS A 219 17.87 1.35 18.74
C LYS A 219 18.45 0.20 17.90
N LEU A 220 18.09 -1.04 18.24
CA LEU A 220 18.53 -2.22 17.53
C LEU A 220 17.36 -2.82 16.74
N PRO A 221 17.57 -3.18 15.46
CA PRO A 221 16.56 -3.88 14.67
C PRO A 221 16.38 -5.31 15.18
N LEU A 222 15.22 -5.91 14.89
CA LEU A 222 14.96 -7.33 15.12
C LEU A 222 15.72 -8.19 14.11
N LEU A 223 15.68 -7.78 12.83
CA LEU A 223 16.42 -8.43 11.75
C LEU A 223 17.34 -7.40 11.09
N SER A 224 18.55 -7.86 10.72
CA SER A 224 19.52 -7.06 9.97
C SER A 224 20.25 -7.97 8.98
N ARG A 225 19.93 -7.82 7.69
CA ARG A 225 20.45 -8.71 6.64
C ARG A 225 21.20 -7.93 5.59
N LYS A 226 22.44 -8.34 5.32
CA LYS A 226 23.21 -7.83 4.18
C LYS A 226 22.75 -8.52 2.90
N MET A 227 22.26 -7.73 1.90
CA MET A 227 21.73 -8.25 0.65
C MET A 227 21.77 -7.18 -0.45
N ASN A 228 21.99 -7.61 -1.68
CA ASN A 228 21.99 -6.72 -2.85
C ASN A 228 20.60 -6.70 -3.51
N LEU A 229 19.81 -5.67 -3.25
CA LEU A 229 18.47 -5.52 -3.81
C LEU A 229 18.48 -5.03 -5.28
N THR A 230 19.57 -4.54 -5.79
CA THR A 230 19.65 -4.09 -7.21
C THR A 230 19.49 -5.25 -8.19
N GLU A 231 19.79 -6.48 -7.76
CA GLU A 231 19.61 -7.69 -8.58
C GLU A 231 18.14 -8.17 -8.58
N ILE A 232 17.36 -7.73 -7.60
CA ILE A 232 15.96 -8.15 -7.41
C ILE A 232 15.03 -7.14 -8.08
N PHE A 233 15.27 -5.85 -7.93
CA PHE A 233 14.33 -4.81 -8.34
C PHE A 233 14.51 -4.39 -9.80
N ASN A 234 13.37 -4.14 -10.45
CA ASN A 234 13.28 -3.45 -11.73
C ASN A 234 13.39 -1.92 -11.51
N ASP A 235 13.45 -1.15 -12.60
CA ASP A 235 13.48 0.32 -12.55
C ASP A 235 12.28 0.90 -11.81
N LYS A 236 11.11 0.29 -11.98
CA LYS A 236 9.87 0.66 -11.31
C LYS A 236 9.29 -0.54 -10.58
N MET A 237 8.92 -0.33 -9.33
CA MET A 237 8.30 -1.34 -8.47
C MET A 237 7.05 -0.76 -7.81
N TYR A 238 6.13 -1.62 -7.45
CA TYR A 238 4.98 -1.31 -6.62
C TYR A 238 5.28 -1.68 -5.18
N VAL A 239 4.83 -0.85 -4.24
CA VAL A 239 4.91 -1.12 -2.81
C VAL A 239 3.51 -1.37 -2.27
N GLY A 240 3.38 -2.29 -1.32
CA GLY A 240 2.07 -2.66 -0.82
C GLY A 240 2.09 -3.69 0.29
N PHE A 241 0.92 -4.24 0.54
CA PHE A 241 0.68 -5.28 1.53
C PHE A 241 -0.08 -6.44 0.92
N SER A 242 0.15 -7.63 1.47
CA SER A 242 -0.75 -8.77 1.28
C SER A 242 -1.04 -9.43 2.62
N ALA A 243 -2.16 -10.13 2.70
CA ALA A 243 -2.52 -10.95 3.85
C ALA A 243 -3.39 -12.12 3.41
N SER A 244 -3.42 -13.16 4.22
CA SER A 244 -4.32 -14.27 3.98
C SER A 244 -4.83 -14.92 5.26
N THR A 245 -5.94 -15.64 5.11
CA THR A 245 -6.50 -16.56 6.10
C THR A 245 -6.53 -17.97 5.54
N GLY A 246 -6.46 -18.96 6.41
CA GLY A 246 -6.62 -20.37 6.06
C GLY A 246 -7.83 -20.99 6.73
N ASN A 247 -7.65 -22.11 7.42
CA ASN A 247 -8.65 -22.68 8.32
C ASN A 247 -8.80 -21.83 9.58
N MET A 248 -7.72 -21.26 10.09
CA MET A 248 -7.73 -20.18 11.08
C MET A 248 -7.96 -18.85 10.39
N THR A 249 -8.73 -17.96 11.03
CA THR A 249 -9.17 -16.70 10.45
C THR A 249 -8.79 -15.53 11.35
N SER A 250 -8.44 -14.43 10.72
CA SER A 250 -8.03 -13.21 11.41
C SER A 250 -8.40 -11.97 10.62
N ASN A 251 -8.68 -10.89 11.31
CA ASN A 251 -8.62 -9.58 10.70
C ASN A 251 -7.16 -9.13 10.66
N HIS A 252 -6.70 -8.74 9.47
CA HIS A 252 -5.41 -8.13 9.25
C HIS A 252 -5.62 -6.68 8.85
N TYR A 253 -5.18 -5.75 9.68
CA TYR A 253 -5.37 -4.31 9.50
C TYR A 253 -4.05 -3.59 9.26
N VAL A 254 -4.05 -2.62 8.34
CA VAL A 254 -3.04 -1.56 8.29
C VAL A 254 -3.74 -0.25 8.64
N ILE A 255 -3.18 0.49 9.61
CA ILE A 255 -3.81 1.64 10.25
C ILE A 255 -3.23 2.94 9.72
N GLY A 256 -1.92 2.96 9.47
CA GLY A 256 -1.19 4.07 8.87
C GLY A 256 0.03 3.57 8.13
N TRP A 257 0.49 4.31 7.14
CA TRP A 257 1.61 3.92 6.30
C TRP A 257 2.40 5.12 5.79
N SER A 258 3.72 5.06 5.94
CA SER A 258 4.67 6.04 5.43
C SER A 258 5.76 5.33 4.64
N PHE A 259 6.17 5.93 3.53
CA PHE A 259 7.22 5.42 2.67
C PHE A 259 8.08 6.56 2.14
N SER A 260 9.39 6.33 1.96
CA SER A 260 10.30 7.23 1.29
C SER A 260 11.38 6.45 0.54
N ARG A 261 11.64 6.86 -0.70
CA ARG A 261 12.78 6.38 -1.52
C ARG A 261 14.07 7.10 -1.18
N GLU A 262 13.96 8.28 -0.58
CA GLU A 262 15.10 9.11 -0.24
C GLU A 262 15.01 9.54 1.23
N GLY A 263 15.93 9.05 2.03
CA GLY A 263 15.94 9.36 3.46
C GLY A 263 14.98 8.49 4.29
N LYS A 264 14.57 9.02 5.43
CA LYS A 264 13.68 8.32 6.37
C LYS A 264 12.21 8.53 6.01
N ALA A 265 11.42 7.48 6.13
CA ALA A 265 9.96 7.60 6.09
C ALA A 265 9.47 8.60 7.16
N LYS A 266 8.48 9.43 6.79
CA LYS A 266 7.92 10.44 7.70
C LYS A 266 7.30 9.80 8.92
N GLU A 267 7.47 10.45 10.06
CA GLU A 267 6.88 10.01 11.33
C GLU A 267 5.37 10.27 11.33
N PHE A 268 4.63 9.40 12.02
CA PHE A 268 3.19 9.57 12.22
C PHE A 268 2.91 10.59 13.33
N ASP A 269 1.90 11.42 13.13
CA ASP A 269 1.14 11.98 14.24
C ASP A 269 0.16 10.90 14.72
N LEU A 270 0.45 10.30 15.89
CA LEU A 270 -0.32 9.19 16.44
C LEU A 270 -1.77 9.58 16.77
N THR A 271 -2.03 10.88 16.97
CA THR A 271 -3.39 11.38 17.25
C THR A 271 -4.30 11.38 16.05
N LEU A 272 -3.70 11.32 14.84
CA LEU A 272 -4.43 11.27 13.56
C LEU A 272 -4.68 9.84 13.06
N LEU A 273 -4.13 8.82 13.73
CA LEU A 273 -4.34 7.44 13.33
C LEU A 273 -5.75 6.99 13.71
N PRO A 274 -6.47 6.28 12.81
CA PRO A 274 -7.78 5.72 13.13
C PRO A 274 -7.68 4.66 14.24
N SER A 275 -8.69 4.64 15.12
CA SER A 275 -8.79 3.64 16.20
C SER A 275 -9.27 2.30 15.68
N VAL A 276 -8.66 1.21 16.14
CA VAL A 276 -9.10 -0.17 15.87
C VAL A 276 -10.31 -0.56 16.74
N SER A 277 -10.66 0.25 17.74
CA SER A 277 -11.84 0.02 18.58
C SER A 277 -13.10 0.05 17.73
N ALA A 278 -13.98 -0.92 17.90
CA ALA A 278 -15.32 -0.86 17.32
C ALA A 278 -15.99 0.45 17.75
N PRO A 279 -16.74 1.16 16.88
CA PRO A 279 -17.52 2.31 17.28
C PRO A 279 -18.40 1.89 18.48
N SER A 280 -18.43 2.73 19.51
CA SER A 280 -19.30 2.47 20.66
C SER A 280 -20.75 2.46 20.18
N PRO A 281 -21.66 1.66 20.80
CA PRO A 281 -23.07 1.65 20.40
C PRO A 281 -23.74 3.04 20.41
N SER A 282 -23.15 4.02 21.13
CA SER A 282 -23.63 5.40 21.16
C SER A 282 -23.32 6.22 19.88
N GLU A 283 -22.43 5.75 19.00
CA GLU A 283 -22.16 6.42 17.71
C GLU A 283 -23.05 5.89 16.57
N LEU A 284 -23.80 4.78 16.80
CA LEU A 284 -24.76 4.23 15.84
C LEU A 284 -26.16 4.84 15.97
N ASP A 285 -26.48 5.44 17.13
CA ASP A 285 -27.81 6.01 17.38
C ASP A 285 -28.05 7.39 16.75
N ASP A 286 -27.00 8.08 16.30
CA ASP A 286 -27.15 9.40 15.63
C ASP A 286 -27.44 9.30 14.13
N PHE A 287 -27.41 8.11 13.53
CA PHE A 287 -27.69 7.92 12.10
C PHE A 287 -29.12 7.47 11.77
N ASP A 288 -29.93 7.08 12.76
CA ASP A 288 -31.27 6.49 12.55
C ASP A 288 -32.46 7.42 12.85
N LEU A 289 -32.25 8.73 13.01
CA LEU A 289 -33.35 9.68 13.22
C LEU A 289 -33.50 10.72 12.11
N ILE A 290 -33.52 10.30 10.85
CA ILE A 290 -34.17 11.06 9.77
C ILE A 290 -34.97 10.08 8.91
N SER A 291 -36.07 9.58 9.49
CA SER A 291 -37.17 8.97 8.75
C SER A 291 -38.41 9.81 8.96
N ASP A 292 -38.48 10.94 8.28
CA ASP A 292 -39.77 11.56 7.94
C ASP A 292 -39.71 11.98 6.49
N ALA A 293 -40.37 11.22 5.66
CA ALA A 293 -40.62 11.57 4.28
C ALA A 293 -41.73 12.64 4.22
N PRO A 294 -41.57 13.65 3.37
CA PRO A 294 -42.67 14.11 2.57
C PRO A 294 -42.40 13.89 1.08
N SER A 295 -43.46 13.44 0.44
CA SER A 295 -43.64 13.29 -0.99
C SER A 295 -43.30 14.55 -1.81
N ASP A 296 -42.81 14.29 -3.03
CA ASP A 296 -42.86 15.15 -4.21
C ASP A 296 -41.96 16.39 -4.28
N SER A 297 -40.91 16.23 -5.06
CA SER A 297 -40.57 16.97 -6.29
C SER A 297 -39.09 16.79 -6.63
N ALA A 298 -38.85 16.07 -7.71
CA ALA A 298 -37.51 15.87 -8.26
C ALA A 298 -36.98 17.17 -8.88
N THR A 299 -36.07 17.86 -8.17
CA THR A 299 -35.17 18.81 -8.79
C THR A 299 -33.75 18.23 -8.79
N ALA A 300 -33.28 17.86 -9.97
CA ALA A 300 -31.95 17.31 -10.17
C ALA A 300 -30.88 18.29 -9.69
N ASN A 301 -30.03 17.83 -8.79
CA ASN A 301 -28.89 18.61 -8.29
C ASN A 301 -27.81 18.73 -9.40
N PRO A 302 -27.56 19.94 -9.97
CA PRO A 302 -26.68 20.11 -11.11
C PRO A 302 -25.22 19.68 -10.87
N LYS A 303 -24.78 19.60 -9.63
CA LYS A 303 -23.43 19.13 -9.26
C LYS A 303 -23.26 17.61 -9.41
N ARG A 304 -24.31 16.84 -9.17
CA ARG A 304 -24.29 15.37 -9.34
C ARG A 304 -24.29 14.97 -10.81
N THR A 305 -25.02 15.71 -11.64
CA THR A 305 -25.09 15.46 -13.08
C THR A 305 -23.74 15.76 -13.77
N LYS A 306 -23.02 16.82 -13.36
CA LYS A 306 -21.68 17.13 -13.89
C LYS A 306 -20.66 16.02 -13.53
N LEU A 307 -20.72 15.43 -12.35
CA LEU A 307 -19.82 14.35 -11.94
C LEU A 307 -20.06 13.07 -12.75
N ILE A 308 -21.31 12.71 -12.97
CA ILE A 308 -21.68 11.52 -13.76
C ILE A 308 -21.23 11.66 -15.22
N ILE A 309 -21.35 12.86 -15.81
CA ILE A 309 -20.91 13.14 -17.18
C ILE A 309 -19.39 13.01 -17.31
N ILE A 310 -18.63 13.46 -16.32
CA ILE A 310 -17.17 13.34 -16.30
C ILE A 310 -16.76 11.86 -16.21
N TYR A 311 -17.39 11.07 -15.36
CA TYR A 311 -17.11 9.62 -15.25
C TYR A 311 -17.48 8.84 -16.52
N THR A 312 -18.58 9.16 -17.17
CA THR A 312 -18.98 8.52 -18.44
C THR A 312 -18.04 8.89 -19.59
N LEU A 313 -17.53 10.11 -19.66
CA LEU A 313 -16.55 10.51 -20.66
C LEU A 313 -15.20 9.84 -20.45
N TYR A 314 -14.73 9.70 -19.19
CA TYR A 314 -13.53 8.93 -18.86
C TYR A 314 -13.67 7.44 -19.23
N SER A 315 -14.81 6.84 -18.94
CA SER A 315 -15.08 5.45 -19.28
C SER A 315 -15.13 5.24 -20.80
N LEU A 316 -15.66 6.20 -21.54
CA LEU A 316 -15.74 6.13 -23.01
C LEU A 316 -14.36 6.29 -23.66
N CYS A 317 -13.52 7.21 -23.17
CA CYS A 317 -12.13 7.37 -23.65
C CYS A 317 -11.30 6.12 -23.37
N TYR A 318 -11.47 5.49 -22.20
CA TYR A 318 -10.78 4.24 -21.85
C TYR A 318 -11.20 3.05 -22.73
N TYR A 319 -12.46 3.03 -23.19
CA TYR A 319 -12.97 1.97 -24.06
C TYR A 319 -12.54 2.16 -25.52
N ILE A 320 -12.41 3.39 -26.01
CA ILE A 320 -11.98 3.72 -27.38
C ILE A 320 -10.48 3.44 -27.56
N ASP A 321 -9.64 3.70 -26.52
CA ASP A 321 -8.20 3.44 -26.56
C ASP A 321 -7.87 1.93 -26.65
N ARG A 322 -8.77 1.06 -26.17
CA ARG A 322 -8.63 -0.41 -26.30
C ARG A 322 -9.07 -0.98 -27.65
N SER A 323 -9.81 -0.23 -28.45
CA SER A 323 -10.38 -0.72 -29.72
C SER A 323 -9.69 -0.19 -30.98
N ALA A 324 -8.75 0.74 -30.84
CA ALA A 324 -8.03 1.32 -31.97
C ALA A 324 -6.52 1.12 -31.81
N ASP A 325 -5.94 0.37 -32.72
CA ASP A 325 -4.49 0.13 -32.88
C ASP A 325 -3.78 1.36 -33.49
N THR A 326 -4.16 2.58 -33.05
CA THR A 326 -3.54 3.84 -33.48
C THR A 326 -3.44 4.80 -32.30
N SER A 327 -2.22 5.11 -31.91
CA SER A 327 -1.82 6.00 -30.82
C SER A 327 -2.17 7.46 -31.10
N VAL A 328 -3.34 7.91 -30.64
CA VAL A 328 -3.66 9.33 -30.47
C VAL A 328 -4.30 9.53 -29.10
N PRO A 329 -3.66 10.22 -28.15
CA PRO A 329 -4.22 10.42 -26.83
C PRO A 329 -5.38 11.44 -26.84
N CYS A 330 -6.55 11.08 -26.32
CA CYS A 330 -7.64 11.98 -26.03
C CYS A 330 -7.38 12.78 -24.74
N PHE A 331 -7.23 14.10 -24.84
CA PHE A 331 -7.13 14.99 -23.68
C PHE A 331 -8.49 15.65 -23.37
N PRO A 332 -8.89 15.75 -22.10
CA PRO A 332 -10.11 16.46 -21.73
C PRO A 332 -9.91 17.98 -21.82
N ILE A 333 -10.80 18.66 -22.48
CA ILE A 333 -10.86 20.13 -22.52
C ILE A 333 -11.45 20.61 -21.19
N ALA A 334 -10.65 21.27 -20.37
CA ALA A 334 -11.14 21.94 -19.17
C ALA A 334 -11.84 23.25 -19.55
N PHE A 335 -13.15 23.33 -19.34
CA PHE A 335 -13.89 24.60 -19.37
C PHE A 335 -13.71 25.32 -18.02
N GLN A 336 -13.05 26.45 -18.05
CA GLN A 336 -13.09 27.42 -16.94
C GLN A 336 -14.41 28.20 -17.03
N ASP A 337 -15.27 28.03 -16.03
CA ASP A 337 -16.39 28.98 -15.80
C ASP A 337 -15.82 30.25 -15.15
N LYS A 338 -15.88 31.35 -15.87
CA LYS A 338 -15.88 32.71 -15.29
C LYS A 338 -17.33 33.01 -14.84
N VAL A 339 -17.55 33.19 -13.56
CA VAL A 339 -18.30 34.27 -12.92
C VAL A 339 -17.82 34.38 -11.49
#